data_cc1bc175e65a9debb06525f5dd3d494c
#
_entry.id   cc1bc175e65a9debb06525f5dd3d494c
#
_cell.length_a   1.000
_cell.length_b   1.000
_cell.length_c   1.000
_cell.angle_alpha   90.00
_cell.angle_beta   90.00
_cell.angle_gamma   90.00
#
_symmetry.space_group_name_H-M   'P 1'
#
loop_
_entity.id
_entity.type
_entity.pdbx_description
1 polymer ?
#
loop_
_entity_poly.entity_id
_entity_poly.type
_entity_poly.pdbx_seq_one_letter_code
_entity_poly.pdbx_strand_id
1 'polypeptide(L)'
;RNGRIDAGSQAIGRTARALSHVMPASVEVFEIVPVVNGIGASKITIRRSDLESLEYTADNATLLRERVTVTDAGPVPDYSLGDEGLYPKFRWSLRPVLRLPEPRKGDVGLRLSGTYDIAPGLVISGAIYKELASNRDGGAVSTSPLQHVRTDGSLYNEFGDPALERLTFAWYARPAPDFYSRVTVGYLER
;
A
#
# COMPACT_ATOMS: atom_id res chain seq x y z
N ARG A 1 -0.64 12.71 -10.13
CA ARG A 1 0.33 12.69 -9.03
C ARG A 1 -0.27 12.98 -7.64
N ASN A 2 -1.44 13.57 -7.54
CA ASN A 2 -2.06 13.97 -6.27
C ASN A 2 -3.15 13.01 -5.75
N GLY A 3 -3.48 11.94 -6.49
CA GLY A 3 -4.63 11.10 -6.19
C GLY A 3 -4.59 10.34 -4.85
N ARG A 4 -3.42 10.13 -4.25
CA ARG A 4 -3.33 9.46 -2.94
C ARG A 4 -3.57 10.42 -1.76
N ILE A 5 -3.17 11.67 -1.89
CA ILE A 5 -3.39 12.68 -0.84
C ILE A 5 -4.86 13.09 -0.83
N ASP A 6 -5.45 13.27 -2.03
CA ASP A 6 -6.86 13.61 -2.18
C ASP A 6 -7.77 12.46 -1.69
N ALA A 7 -7.40 11.19 -1.94
CA ALA A 7 -8.16 10.04 -1.46
C ALA A 7 -8.17 9.93 0.08
N GLY A 8 -7.05 10.26 0.74
CA GLY A 8 -6.95 10.27 2.21
C GLY A 8 -7.83 11.33 2.85
N SER A 9 -7.76 12.56 2.37
CA SER A 9 -8.57 13.68 2.88
C SER A 9 -10.06 13.48 2.63
N GLN A 10 -10.43 12.93 1.45
CA GLN A 10 -11.82 12.56 1.16
C GLN A 10 -12.33 11.45 2.07
N ALA A 11 -11.53 10.43 2.36
CA ALA A 11 -11.91 9.37 3.28
C ALA A 11 -12.20 9.92 4.68
N ILE A 12 -11.32 10.78 5.21
CA ILE A 12 -11.47 11.43 6.50
C ILE A 12 -12.75 12.28 6.53
N GLY A 13 -12.97 13.10 5.51
CA GLY A 13 -14.17 13.94 5.41
C GLY A 13 -15.46 13.14 5.34
N ARG A 14 -15.48 12.03 4.59
CA ARG A 14 -16.63 11.11 4.53
C ARG A 14 -16.87 10.41 5.87
N THR A 15 -15.81 9.98 6.55
CA THR A 15 -15.92 9.37 7.88
C THR A 15 -16.47 10.35 8.89
N ALA A 16 -15.98 11.58 8.92
CA ALA A 16 -16.47 12.62 9.82
C ALA A 16 -17.95 12.91 9.60
N ARG A 17 -18.40 13.03 8.34
CA ARG A 17 -19.83 13.20 8.01
C ARG A 17 -20.68 11.99 8.43
N ALA A 18 -20.20 10.78 8.17
CA ALA A 18 -20.90 9.57 8.60
C ALA A 18 -21.06 9.53 10.13
N LEU A 19 -20.01 9.89 10.86
CA LEU A 19 -20.06 9.98 12.32
C LEU A 19 -21.05 11.05 12.81
N SER A 20 -21.11 12.22 12.16
CA SER A 20 -22.07 13.27 12.54
C SER A 20 -23.53 12.84 12.36
N HIS A 21 -23.82 11.95 11.40
CA HIS A 21 -25.17 11.42 11.19
C HIS A 21 -25.53 10.25 12.10
N VAL A 22 -24.56 9.41 12.48
CA VAL A 22 -24.82 8.18 13.24
C VAL A 22 -24.71 8.40 14.76
N MET A 23 -23.79 9.27 15.18
CA MET A 23 -23.55 9.51 16.61
C MET A 23 -24.59 10.43 17.21
N PRO A 24 -24.93 10.24 18.52
CA PRO A 24 -25.83 11.14 19.24
C PRO A 24 -25.36 12.59 19.18
N ALA A 25 -26.30 13.53 19.26
CA ALA A 25 -26.01 14.97 19.22
C ALA A 25 -25.06 15.45 20.34
N SER A 26 -25.01 14.71 21.46
CA SER A 26 -24.07 14.99 22.56
C SER A 26 -22.59 14.75 22.23
N VAL A 27 -22.28 14.03 21.11
CA VAL A 27 -20.92 13.80 20.69
C VAL A 27 -20.48 14.95 19.81
N GLU A 28 -19.64 15.80 20.36
CA GLU A 28 -19.15 17.03 19.71
C GLU A 28 -17.80 16.85 19.01
N VAL A 29 -16.94 15.97 19.51
CA VAL A 29 -15.57 15.82 19.02
C VAL A 29 -15.38 14.45 18.39
N PHE A 30 -14.90 14.45 17.15
CA PHE A 30 -14.51 13.24 16.42
C PHE A 30 -12.99 13.16 16.31
N GLU A 31 -12.40 12.10 16.82
CA GLU A 31 -10.99 11.78 16.64
C GLU A 31 -10.84 10.65 15.63
N ILE A 32 -10.25 10.95 14.48
CA ILE A 32 -10.05 10.01 13.37
C ILE A 32 -8.57 9.71 13.25
N VAL A 33 -8.20 8.45 13.39
CA VAL A 33 -6.83 7.96 13.25
C VAL A 33 -6.74 7.05 12.04
N PRO A 34 -6.16 7.50 10.91
CA PRO A 34 -5.86 6.61 9.79
C PRO A 34 -4.79 5.60 10.21
N VAL A 35 -5.13 4.33 10.10
CA VAL A 35 -4.23 3.22 10.44
C VAL A 35 -3.71 2.58 9.16
N VAL A 36 -2.40 2.43 9.07
CA VAL A 36 -1.72 1.74 7.96
C VAL A 36 -0.83 0.65 8.53
N ASN A 37 -1.06 -0.58 8.11
CA ASN A 37 -0.35 -1.76 8.61
C ASN A 37 -0.36 -1.87 10.15
N GLY A 38 -1.48 -1.51 10.78
CA GLY A 38 -1.62 -1.57 12.24
C GLY A 38 -1.00 -0.39 13.01
N ILE A 39 -0.45 0.62 12.32
CA ILE A 39 0.17 1.80 12.94
C ILE A 39 -0.61 3.05 12.55
N GLY A 40 -1.00 3.83 13.55
CA GLY A 40 -1.55 5.17 13.37
C GLY A 40 -0.44 6.21 13.25
N ALA A 41 -0.51 7.04 12.21
CA ALA A 41 0.48 8.10 12.00
C ALA A 41 0.02 9.43 12.59
N SER A 42 -1.21 9.81 12.33
CA SER A 42 -1.76 11.09 12.78
C SER A 42 -3.16 10.89 13.37
N LYS A 43 -3.52 11.74 14.29
CA LYS A 43 -4.86 11.87 14.84
C LYS A 43 -5.45 13.19 14.36
N ILE A 44 -6.59 13.10 13.71
CA ILE A 44 -7.30 14.24 13.15
C ILE A 44 -8.52 14.50 14.03
N THR A 45 -8.53 15.63 14.69
CA THR A 45 -9.61 16.05 15.57
C THR A 45 -10.49 17.06 14.86
N ILE A 46 -11.78 16.75 14.76
CA ILE A 46 -12.79 17.55 14.06
C ILE A 46 -13.96 17.76 15.01
N ARG A 47 -14.45 18.99 15.11
CA ARG A 47 -15.66 19.30 15.88
C ARG A 47 -16.90 19.14 15.00
N ARG A 48 -17.96 18.59 15.58
CA ARG A 48 -19.25 18.42 14.92
C ARG A 48 -19.83 19.76 14.49
N SER A 49 -19.83 20.75 15.40
CA SER A 49 -20.32 22.10 15.12
C SER A 49 -19.62 22.77 13.95
N ASP A 50 -18.31 22.52 13.76
CA ASP A 50 -17.55 23.02 12.60
C ASP A 50 -17.99 22.35 11.30
N LEU A 51 -18.23 21.03 11.30
CA LEU A 51 -18.74 20.31 10.14
C LEU A 51 -20.12 20.83 9.72
N GLU A 52 -21.04 20.96 10.68
CA GLU A 52 -22.42 21.37 10.43
C GLU A 52 -22.49 22.85 9.97
N SER A 53 -21.70 23.74 10.58
CA SER A 53 -21.68 25.17 10.22
C SER A 53 -21.11 25.43 8.83
N LEU A 54 -20.21 24.57 8.34
CA LEU A 54 -19.51 24.75 7.08
C LEU A 54 -20.11 23.90 5.95
N GLU A 55 -21.10 23.05 6.20
CA GLU A 55 -21.60 22.07 5.23
C GLU A 55 -22.06 22.71 3.90
N TYR A 56 -22.71 23.86 4.00
CA TYR A 56 -23.26 24.58 2.82
C TYR A 56 -22.49 25.87 2.49
N THR A 57 -21.32 26.05 3.07
CA THR A 57 -20.52 27.26 2.84
C THR A 57 -19.63 27.10 1.61
N ALA A 58 -19.51 28.13 0.81
CA ALA A 58 -18.50 28.18 -0.24
C ALA A 58 -17.12 28.05 0.38
N ASP A 59 -16.19 27.33 -0.28
CA ASP A 59 -14.84 27.04 0.22
C ASP A 59 -14.77 26.28 1.56
N ASN A 60 -15.82 25.50 1.86
CA ASN A 60 -15.93 24.73 3.09
C ASN A 60 -14.69 23.87 3.41
N ALA A 61 -14.04 23.32 2.38
CA ALA A 61 -12.85 22.49 2.55
C ALA A 61 -11.66 23.28 3.14
N THR A 62 -11.45 24.49 2.68
CA THR A 62 -10.37 25.37 3.17
C THR A 62 -10.65 25.82 4.60
N LEU A 63 -11.88 26.28 4.86
CA LEU A 63 -12.31 26.72 6.18
C LEU A 63 -12.28 25.59 7.21
N LEU A 64 -12.71 24.39 6.84
CA LEU A 64 -12.66 23.22 7.71
C LEU A 64 -11.19 22.86 8.03
N ARG A 65 -10.30 22.92 7.03
CA ARG A 65 -8.88 22.63 7.23
C ARG A 65 -8.23 23.54 8.27
N GLU A 66 -8.62 24.80 8.34
CA GLU A 66 -8.12 25.76 9.34
C GLU A 66 -8.57 25.44 10.76
N ARG A 67 -9.73 24.77 10.92
CA ARG A 67 -10.31 24.41 12.21
C ARG A 67 -9.94 23.01 12.68
N VAL A 68 -9.48 22.16 11.78
CA VAL A 68 -9.07 20.79 12.10
C VAL A 68 -7.71 20.80 12.78
N THR A 69 -7.59 20.08 13.89
CA THR A 69 -6.33 19.88 14.57
C THR A 69 -5.73 18.54 14.17
N VAL A 70 -4.46 18.53 13.77
CA VAL A 70 -3.72 17.31 13.44
C VAL A 70 -2.59 17.17 14.46
N THR A 71 -2.60 16.04 15.16
CA THR A 71 -1.58 15.70 16.16
C THR A 71 -1.04 14.30 15.90
N ASP A 72 -0.01 13.89 16.63
CA ASP A 72 0.45 12.53 16.62
C ASP A 72 -0.61 11.55 17.14
N ALA A 73 -0.77 10.40 16.47
CA ALA A 73 -1.82 9.43 16.79
C ALA A 73 -1.68 8.77 18.17
N GLY A 74 -0.46 8.72 18.69
CA GLY A 74 -0.18 7.90 19.85
C GLY A 74 -0.26 6.38 19.54
N PRO A 75 -0.18 5.54 20.56
CA PRO A 75 -0.41 4.10 20.42
C PRO A 75 -1.87 3.85 20.03
N VAL A 76 -2.08 3.03 19.01
CA VAL A 76 -3.42 2.63 18.56
C VAL A 76 -3.85 1.42 19.39
N PRO A 77 -5.00 1.47 20.09
CA PRO A 77 -5.49 0.32 20.85
C PRO A 77 -5.85 -0.85 19.94
N ASP A 78 -5.55 -2.08 20.35
CA ASP A 78 -5.78 -3.29 19.54
C ASP A 78 -7.25 -3.48 19.14
N TYR A 79 -8.20 -3.12 20.01
CA TYR A 79 -9.62 -3.21 19.72
C TYR A 79 -10.11 -2.25 18.63
N SER A 80 -9.30 -1.23 18.27
CA SER A 80 -9.63 -0.26 17.23
C SER A 80 -9.16 -0.68 15.83
N LEU A 81 -8.45 -1.81 15.71
CA LEU A 81 -7.85 -2.25 14.46
C LEU A 81 -8.83 -2.95 13.49
N GLY A 82 -10.10 -2.99 13.86
CA GLY A 82 -11.18 -3.33 12.95
C GLY A 82 -11.52 -4.83 12.90
N ASP A 83 -12.63 -5.11 12.23
CA ASP A 83 -13.14 -6.44 11.98
C ASP A 83 -12.31 -7.11 10.86
N GLU A 84 -11.81 -8.32 11.10
CA GLU A 84 -11.09 -9.13 10.11
C GLU A 84 -11.94 -9.41 8.85
N GLY A 85 -13.24 -9.41 8.96
CA GLY A 85 -14.16 -9.58 7.84
C GLY A 85 -14.12 -8.42 6.84
N LEU A 86 -13.92 -7.19 7.31
CA LEU A 86 -13.79 -5.99 6.48
C LEU A 86 -12.35 -5.77 6.00
N TYR A 87 -11.37 -6.19 6.80
CA TYR A 87 -9.95 -6.01 6.53
C TYR A 87 -9.20 -7.35 6.63
N PRO A 88 -9.32 -8.22 5.61
CA PRO A 88 -8.68 -9.53 5.64
C PRO A 88 -7.17 -9.40 5.77
N LYS A 89 -6.59 -10.18 6.68
CA LYS A 89 -5.13 -10.25 6.89
C LYS A 89 -4.39 -10.69 5.63
N PHE A 90 -5.05 -11.52 4.81
CA PHE A 90 -4.50 -11.98 3.53
C PHE A 90 -5.19 -11.27 2.37
N ARG A 91 -4.39 -10.59 1.56
CA ARG A 91 -4.83 -9.93 0.33
C ARG A 91 -4.01 -10.46 -0.84
N TRP A 92 -4.69 -10.79 -1.93
CA TRP A 92 -4.03 -11.26 -3.12
C TRP A 92 -4.59 -10.60 -4.38
N SER A 93 -3.80 -10.61 -5.43
CA SER A 93 -4.25 -10.16 -6.74
C SER A 93 -3.57 -10.96 -7.84
N LEU A 94 -4.34 -11.27 -8.88
CA LEU A 94 -3.86 -11.89 -10.12
C LEU A 94 -4.00 -10.86 -11.23
N ARG A 95 -2.92 -10.63 -11.98
CA ARG A 95 -2.90 -9.64 -13.06
C ARG A 95 -2.18 -10.19 -14.27
N PRO A 96 -2.72 -9.97 -15.49
CA PRO A 96 -1.95 -10.17 -16.70
C PRO A 96 -0.83 -9.12 -16.77
N VAL A 97 0.33 -9.54 -17.26
CA VAL A 97 1.52 -8.68 -17.41
C VAL A 97 2.08 -8.88 -18.81
N LEU A 98 2.34 -7.78 -19.48
CA LEU A 98 3.09 -7.74 -20.72
C LEU A 98 4.46 -7.11 -20.43
N ARG A 99 5.53 -7.81 -20.75
CA ARG A 99 6.90 -7.30 -20.63
C ARG A 99 7.50 -7.14 -22.03
N LEU A 100 8.03 -5.97 -22.29
CA LEU A 100 8.68 -5.61 -23.55
C LEU A 100 10.11 -5.10 -23.27
N PRO A 101 11.05 -5.98 -22.92
CA PRO A 101 12.42 -5.57 -22.60
C PRO A 101 13.19 -5.04 -23.82
N GLU A 102 12.82 -5.49 -25.02
CA GLU A 102 13.40 -5.05 -26.28
C GLU A 102 12.28 -4.74 -27.30
N PRO A 103 12.52 -3.89 -28.34
CA PRO A 103 11.46 -3.48 -29.29
C PRO A 103 10.78 -4.64 -30.05
N ARG A 104 11.40 -5.81 -30.12
CA ARG A 104 10.88 -6.98 -30.85
C ARG A 104 10.76 -8.25 -30.02
N LYS A 105 11.15 -8.18 -28.74
CA LYS A 105 11.08 -9.30 -27.81
C LYS A 105 10.20 -8.96 -26.62
N GLY A 106 9.31 -9.84 -26.29
CA GLY A 106 8.43 -9.68 -25.16
C GLY A 106 7.84 -10.99 -24.68
N ASP A 107 7.25 -10.94 -23.52
CA ASP A 107 6.54 -12.04 -22.93
C ASP A 107 5.20 -11.55 -22.34
N VAL A 108 4.24 -12.45 -22.37
CA VAL A 108 2.93 -12.28 -21.72
C VAL A 108 2.81 -13.34 -20.67
N GLY A 109 2.40 -12.94 -19.49
CA GLY A 109 2.24 -13.87 -18.39
C GLY A 109 1.25 -13.39 -17.34
N LEU A 110 1.17 -14.15 -16.26
CA LEU A 110 0.33 -13.87 -15.11
C LEU A 110 1.21 -13.59 -13.89
N ARG A 111 0.89 -12.52 -13.18
CA ARG A 111 1.51 -12.19 -11.89
C ARG A 111 0.51 -12.42 -10.78
N LEU A 112 0.83 -13.34 -9.87
CA LEU A 112 0.14 -13.53 -8.60
C LEU A 112 0.90 -12.78 -7.52
N SER A 113 0.26 -11.81 -6.89
CA SER A 113 0.83 -11.06 -5.76
C SER A 113 0.02 -11.34 -4.50
N GLY A 114 0.70 -11.52 -3.39
CA GLY A 114 0.11 -11.73 -2.07
C GLY A 114 0.72 -10.82 -1.02
N THR A 115 -0.11 -10.42 -0.06
CA THR A 115 0.32 -9.68 1.13
C THR A 115 -0.40 -10.27 2.33
N TYR A 116 0.33 -10.57 3.39
CA TYR A 116 -0.19 -11.10 4.63
C TYR A 116 0.27 -10.24 5.81
N ASP A 117 -0.71 -9.72 6.54
CA ASP A 117 -0.49 -8.93 7.75
C ASP A 117 -0.38 -9.91 8.93
N ILE A 118 0.85 -10.21 9.37
CA ILE A 118 1.14 -11.18 10.44
C ILE A 118 0.65 -10.65 11.78
N ALA A 119 1.00 -9.41 12.06
CA ALA A 119 0.65 -8.67 13.28
C ALA A 119 0.68 -7.16 12.97
N PRO A 120 0.14 -6.30 13.85
CA PRO A 120 0.30 -4.87 13.71
C PRO A 120 1.76 -4.48 13.47
N GLY A 121 2.03 -3.83 12.37
CA GLY A 121 3.38 -3.44 11.96
C GLY A 121 4.21 -4.53 11.27
N LEU A 122 3.75 -5.78 11.17
CA LEU A 122 4.51 -6.87 10.56
C LEU A 122 3.80 -7.40 9.32
N VAL A 123 4.41 -7.22 8.17
CA VAL A 123 3.82 -7.56 6.87
C VAL A 123 4.79 -8.40 6.05
N ILE A 124 4.30 -9.52 5.53
CA ILE A 124 4.98 -10.29 4.49
C ILE A 124 4.30 -10.05 3.15
N SER A 125 5.06 -9.85 2.09
CA SER A 125 4.51 -9.72 0.74
C SER A 125 5.38 -10.42 -0.29
N GLY A 126 4.71 -10.99 -1.30
CA GLY A 126 5.40 -11.69 -2.37
C GLY A 126 4.70 -11.53 -3.71
N ALA A 127 5.44 -11.81 -4.77
CA ALA A 127 4.90 -11.88 -6.12
C ALA A 127 5.61 -12.99 -6.90
N ILE A 128 4.81 -13.79 -7.59
CA ILE A 128 5.27 -14.84 -8.49
C ILE A 128 4.76 -14.50 -9.87
N TYR A 129 5.63 -14.64 -10.86
CA TYR A 129 5.29 -14.48 -12.26
C TYR A 129 5.35 -15.83 -12.97
N LYS A 130 4.35 -16.13 -13.79
CA LYS A 130 4.30 -17.27 -14.70
C LYS A 130 4.19 -16.76 -16.12
N GLU A 131 5.15 -17.11 -16.95
CA GLU A 131 5.11 -16.86 -18.39
C GLU A 131 4.06 -17.79 -19.03
N LEU A 132 3.27 -17.24 -19.95
CA LEU A 132 2.29 -17.99 -20.74
C LEU A 132 2.70 -18.10 -22.20
N ALA A 133 3.30 -17.03 -22.74
CA ALA A 133 3.82 -16.99 -24.09
C ALA A 133 4.96 -15.98 -24.19
N SER A 134 5.99 -16.33 -24.92
CA SER A 134 7.20 -15.54 -25.11
C SER A 134 7.72 -15.67 -26.55
N ASN A 135 8.31 -14.60 -27.03
CA ASN A 135 9.14 -14.65 -28.22
C ASN A 135 10.62 -14.33 -27.89
N ARG A 136 10.99 -14.49 -26.61
CA ARG A 136 12.35 -14.23 -26.10
C ARG A 136 13.28 -15.43 -26.29
N ASP A 137 12.72 -16.60 -26.62
CA ASP A 137 13.46 -17.85 -26.82
C ASP A 137 14.34 -17.76 -28.05
N GLY A 138 15.58 -18.24 -27.93
CA GLY A 138 16.51 -18.36 -29.05
C GLY A 138 17.77 -17.51 -28.96
N GLY A 139 18.14 -17.00 -27.81
CA GLY A 139 19.49 -16.46 -27.59
C GLY A 139 20.50 -17.59 -27.45
N ALA A 140 21.53 -17.62 -28.33
CA ALA A 140 22.65 -18.54 -28.13
C ALA A 140 23.37 -18.19 -26.82
N VAL A 141 23.72 -19.22 -26.04
CA VAL A 141 24.59 -19.05 -24.88
C VAL A 141 25.87 -18.40 -25.32
N SER A 142 26.27 -17.31 -24.67
CA SER A 142 27.50 -16.63 -25.03
C SER A 142 28.71 -17.52 -24.74
N THR A 143 29.61 -17.65 -25.74
CA THR A 143 30.89 -18.33 -25.61
C THR A 143 32.04 -17.38 -25.26
N SER A 144 31.75 -16.12 -24.92
CA SER A 144 32.73 -15.11 -24.56
C SER A 144 33.44 -15.48 -23.26
N PRO A 145 34.79 -15.36 -23.17
CA PRO A 145 35.54 -15.55 -21.95
C PRO A 145 35.39 -14.38 -20.95
N LEU A 146 34.73 -13.29 -21.35
CA LEU A 146 34.47 -12.14 -20.48
C LEU A 146 33.27 -12.42 -19.56
N GLN A 147 33.31 -11.82 -18.38
CA GLN A 147 32.25 -11.97 -17.41
C GLN A 147 30.88 -11.53 -17.96
N HIS A 148 29.92 -12.44 -17.94
CA HIS A 148 28.61 -12.27 -18.55
C HIS A 148 27.68 -11.43 -17.65
N VAL A 149 27.24 -10.28 -18.12
CA VAL A 149 26.31 -9.39 -17.40
C VAL A 149 24.91 -9.40 -18.05
N ARG A 150 24.83 -9.59 -19.36
CA ARG A 150 23.57 -9.54 -20.12
C ARG A 150 23.38 -10.71 -21.09
N THR A 151 24.44 -11.46 -21.37
CA THR A 151 24.45 -12.53 -22.38
C THR A 151 23.83 -13.84 -21.88
N ASP A 152 23.66 -13.99 -20.56
CA ASP A 152 23.04 -15.17 -19.95
C ASP A 152 21.52 -15.03 -19.81
N GLY A 153 20.93 -14.01 -20.42
CA GLY A 153 19.48 -13.78 -20.39
C GLY A 153 18.66 -14.95 -20.92
N SER A 154 19.21 -15.73 -21.87
CA SER A 154 18.56 -16.96 -22.37
C SER A 154 18.49 -18.05 -21.30
N LEU A 155 19.54 -18.23 -20.51
CA LEU A 155 19.56 -19.18 -19.39
C LEU A 155 18.59 -18.78 -18.28
N TYR A 156 18.57 -17.50 -17.92
CA TYR A 156 17.61 -16.98 -16.92
C TYR A 156 16.16 -17.12 -17.38
N ASN A 157 15.90 -16.97 -18.68
CA ASN A 157 14.56 -17.18 -19.22
C ASN A 157 14.14 -18.65 -19.19
N GLU A 158 15.05 -19.58 -19.45
CA GLU A 158 14.78 -21.02 -19.47
C GLU A 158 14.53 -21.58 -18.06
N PHE A 159 15.30 -21.12 -17.05
CA PHE A 159 15.22 -21.64 -15.68
C PHE A 159 14.37 -20.77 -14.74
N GLY A 160 13.96 -19.58 -15.15
CA GLY A 160 13.25 -18.61 -14.33
C GLY A 160 11.74 -18.68 -14.39
N ASP A 161 11.11 -19.77 -14.84
CA ASP A 161 9.67 -19.89 -14.94
C ASP A 161 9.12 -21.10 -14.16
N PRO A 162 8.28 -20.89 -13.11
CA PRO A 162 7.77 -19.63 -12.57
C PRO A 162 8.83 -18.84 -11.78
N ALA A 163 8.88 -17.53 -11.97
CA ALA A 163 9.81 -16.64 -11.29
C ALA A 163 9.24 -16.11 -9.97
N LEU A 164 10.00 -16.24 -8.89
CA LEU A 164 9.73 -15.53 -7.65
C LEU A 164 10.29 -14.10 -7.78
N GLU A 165 9.46 -13.16 -8.25
CA GLU A 165 9.90 -11.78 -8.48
C GLU A 165 10.29 -11.04 -7.21
N ARG A 166 9.58 -11.32 -6.13
CA ARG A 166 9.77 -10.64 -4.86
C ARG A 166 9.22 -11.47 -3.71
N LEU A 167 9.98 -11.51 -2.63
CA LEU A 167 9.51 -11.95 -1.32
C LEU A 167 10.09 -11.01 -0.28
N THR A 168 9.25 -10.26 0.45
CA THR A 168 9.70 -9.25 1.40
C THR A 168 8.99 -9.40 2.72
N PHE A 169 9.74 -9.19 3.79
CA PHE A 169 9.27 -9.02 5.15
C PHE A 169 9.52 -7.56 5.55
N ALA A 170 8.46 -6.88 5.96
CA ALA A 170 8.51 -5.49 6.37
C ALA A 170 8.07 -5.33 7.82
N TRP A 171 8.88 -4.66 8.60
CA TRP A 171 8.57 -4.24 9.95
C TRP A 171 8.40 -2.73 10.00
N TYR A 172 7.22 -2.31 10.38
CA TYR A 172 6.86 -0.92 10.62
C TYR A 172 6.83 -0.71 12.14
N ALA A 173 7.47 0.33 12.62
CA ALA A 173 7.51 0.65 14.04
C ALA A 173 7.39 2.17 14.26
N ARG A 174 6.92 2.51 15.44
CA ARG A 174 6.86 3.86 15.95
C ARG A 174 7.65 3.93 17.26
N PRO A 175 9.00 4.09 17.19
CA PRO A 175 9.86 4.04 18.37
C PRO A 175 9.74 5.28 19.28
N ALA A 176 9.25 6.40 18.76
CA ALA A 176 9.05 7.64 19.51
C ALA A 176 7.88 8.45 18.93
N PRO A 177 7.32 9.44 19.64
CA PRO A 177 6.38 10.41 19.10
C PRO A 177 6.92 11.04 17.81
N ASP A 178 6.05 11.19 16.81
CA ASP A 178 6.35 11.76 15.49
C ASP A 178 7.49 11.07 14.72
N PHE A 179 7.97 9.92 15.21
CA PHE A 179 9.02 9.15 14.55
C PHE A 179 8.53 7.78 14.08
N TYR A 180 8.61 7.55 12.77
CA TYR A 180 8.17 6.32 12.13
C TYR A 180 9.34 5.66 11.42
N SER A 181 9.47 4.36 11.60
CA SER A 181 10.52 3.56 10.97
C SER A 181 9.93 2.41 10.17
N ARG A 182 10.64 2.02 9.12
CA ARG A 182 10.37 0.82 8.35
C ARG A 182 11.68 0.10 8.05
N VAL A 183 11.74 -1.15 8.43
CA VAL A 183 12.81 -2.06 8.01
C VAL A 183 12.21 -3.09 7.06
N THR A 184 12.82 -3.29 5.91
CA THR A 184 12.38 -4.29 4.93
C THR A 184 13.56 -5.15 4.56
N VAL A 185 13.37 -6.46 4.70
CA VAL A 185 14.34 -7.48 4.30
C VAL A 185 13.66 -8.41 3.31
N GLY A 186 14.38 -8.85 2.29
CA GLY A 186 13.77 -9.77 1.35
C GLY A 186 14.60 -10.05 0.12
N TYR A 187 14.04 -10.92 -0.70
CA TYR A 187 14.52 -11.30 -2.02
C TYR A 187 13.85 -10.44 -3.08
N LEU A 188 14.65 -9.93 -4.00
CA LEU A 188 14.21 -9.24 -5.21
C LEU A 188 14.95 -9.87 -6.38
N GLU A 189 14.23 -10.40 -7.33
CA GLU A 189 14.79 -10.78 -8.62
C GLU A 189 15.18 -9.52 -9.39
N ARG A 190 16.40 -9.54 -9.97
CA ARG A 190 16.92 -8.45 -10.80
C ARG A 190 16.66 -8.70 -12.28
#